data_6e9aff8243a35cde84e5c354d518ecdd
#
_entry.id   6e9aff8243a35cde84e5c354d518ecdd
#
_cell.length_a   1.000
_cell.length_b   1.000
_cell.length_c   1.000
_cell.angle_alpha   90.00
_cell.angle_beta   90.00
_cell.angle_gamma   90.00
#
_symmetry.space_group_name_H-M   'P 1'
#
loop_
_entity.id
_entity.type
_entity.pdbx_description
1 polymer ?
#
loop_
_entity_poly.entity_id
_entity_poly.type
_entity_poly.pdbx_seq_one_letter_code
_entity_poly.pdbx_strand_id
1 'polypeptide(L)'
;MRILGIDPALTITGYGVIDFKKSRLTIIEAGIITTSAKQPISERLQRIFQGVNKLIADTKPQVIVLEKLYSHYRHPTTAYVLGQARGVICLACAQEKIPLVEYAATRVKKAVVGQGLASKYQVQRMVAGILGIKELPKYNDVTDALALALAHSYMIRTSL
;
A
#
# COMPACT_ATOMS: atom_id res chain seq x y z
N MET A 1 9.19 -3.94 13.80
CA MET A 1 8.53 -2.74 13.24
C MET A 1 7.40 -3.17 12.35
N ARG A 2 6.19 -2.67 12.61
CA ARG A 2 5.00 -2.99 11.82
C ARG A 2 4.76 -1.93 10.75
N ILE A 3 4.64 -2.36 9.51
CA ILE A 3 4.56 -1.51 8.33
C ILE A 3 3.26 -1.83 7.60
N LEU A 4 2.45 -0.81 7.35
CA LEU A 4 1.23 -0.91 6.55
C LEU A 4 1.47 -0.29 5.17
N GLY A 5 1.52 -1.09 4.12
CA GLY A 5 1.47 -0.62 2.74
C GLY A 5 0.02 -0.49 2.27
N ILE A 6 -0.28 0.57 1.56
CA ILE A 6 -1.60 0.79 0.95
C ILE A 6 -1.42 1.18 -0.51
N ASP A 7 -2.16 0.51 -1.39
CA ASP A 7 -2.32 0.87 -2.80
C ASP A 7 -3.69 1.53 -2.98
N PRO A 8 -3.75 2.88 -3.02
CA PRO A 8 -5.01 3.60 -3.00
C PRO A 8 -5.74 3.51 -4.34
N ALA A 9 -7.02 3.17 -4.30
CA ALA A 9 -7.94 3.39 -5.41
C ALA A 9 -9.37 3.55 -4.89
N LEU A 10 -10.23 4.20 -5.68
CA LEU A 10 -11.59 4.50 -5.21
C LEU A 10 -12.50 3.26 -5.18
N THR A 11 -12.25 2.26 -6.03
CA THR A 11 -13.10 1.05 -6.11
C THR A 11 -12.52 -0.10 -5.31
N ILE A 12 -11.21 -0.35 -5.42
CA ILE A 12 -10.51 -1.41 -4.71
C ILE A 12 -9.21 -0.82 -4.17
N THR A 13 -9.15 -0.54 -2.88
CA THR A 13 -7.91 -0.15 -2.20
C THR A 13 -7.27 -1.41 -1.62
N GLY A 14 -6.07 -1.73 -2.08
CA GLY A 14 -5.28 -2.83 -1.55
C GLY A 14 -4.54 -2.43 -0.28
N TYR A 15 -4.37 -3.38 0.65
CA TYR A 15 -3.53 -3.17 1.83
C TYR A 15 -2.74 -4.42 2.20
N GLY A 16 -1.59 -4.21 2.81
CA GLY A 16 -0.76 -5.27 3.35
C GLY A 16 0.04 -4.81 4.56
N VAL A 17 -0.08 -5.55 5.66
CA VAL A 17 0.60 -5.30 6.93
C VAL A 17 1.68 -6.35 7.14
N ILE A 18 2.91 -5.93 7.27
CA ILE A 18 4.03 -6.81 7.61
C ILE A 18 4.65 -6.42 8.95
N ASP A 19 5.10 -7.41 9.70
CA ASP A 19 5.98 -7.20 10.85
C ASP A 19 7.42 -7.53 10.44
N PHE A 20 8.29 -6.54 10.60
CA PHE A 20 9.73 -6.64 10.36
C PHE A 20 10.47 -6.69 11.69
N LYS A 21 10.95 -7.88 12.08
CA LYS A 21 11.63 -8.10 13.36
C LYS A 21 12.82 -9.02 13.19
N LYS A 22 14.00 -8.62 13.69
CA LYS A 22 15.23 -9.40 13.61
C LYS A 22 15.51 -9.94 12.20
N SER A 23 15.37 -9.10 11.19
CA SER A 23 15.53 -9.44 9.76
C SER A 23 14.50 -10.44 9.20
N ARG A 24 13.50 -10.82 9.96
CA ARG A 24 12.40 -11.68 9.52
C ARG A 24 11.20 -10.81 9.15
N LEU A 25 10.55 -11.20 8.07
CA LEU A 25 9.32 -10.60 7.56
C LEU A 25 8.16 -11.57 7.79
N THR A 26 7.07 -11.08 8.33
CA THR A 26 5.86 -11.88 8.55
C THR A 26 4.64 -11.04 8.14
N ILE A 27 3.77 -11.60 7.32
CA ILE A 27 2.48 -10.98 7.01
C ILE A 27 1.60 -11.09 8.26
N ILE A 28 1.08 -9.95 8.72
CA ILE A 28 0.11 -9.88 9.81
C ILE A 28 -1.31 -9.93 9.24
N GLU A 29 -1.55 -9.12 8.21
CA GLU A 29 -2.84 -9.03 7.54
C GLU A 29 -2.64 -8.49 6.12
N ALA A 30 -3.46 -8.93 5.17
CA ALA A 30 -3.49 -8.36 3.83
C ALA A 30 -4.87 -8.55 3.21
N GLY A 31 -5.33 -7.57 2.45
CA GLY A 31 -6.67 -7.62 1.85
C GLY A 31 -7.02 -6.38 1.06
N ILE A 32 -8.32 -6.15 0.91
CA ILE A 32 -8.86 -5.03 0.16
C ILE A 32 -9.96 -4.30 0.94
N ILE A 33 -10.08 -3.01 0.69
CA ILE A 33 -11.24 -2.18 1.03
C ILE A 33 -11.96 -1.89 -0.28
N THR A 34 -13.23 -2.29 -0.39
CA THR A 34 -14.03 -2.12 -1.61
C THR A 34 -15.12 -1.08 -1.44
N THR A 35 -15.41 -0.35 -2.50
CA THR A 35 -16.57 0.53 -2.62
C THR A 35 -17.32 0.27 -3.92
N SER A 36 -18.57 0.68 -4.00
CA SER A 36 -19.38 0.54 -5.22
C SER A 36 -19.39 1.86 -6.02
N ALA A 37 -19.20 1.76 -7.33
CA ALA A 37 -19.32 2.91 -8.23
C ALA A 37 -20.75 3.50 -8.27
N LYS A 38 -21.74 2.75 -7.78
CA LYS A 38 -23.14 3.21 -7.67
C LYS A 38 -23.39 4.12 -6.47
N GLN A 39 -22.47 4.13 -5.49
CA GLN A 39 -22.58 4.95 -4.30
C GLN A 39 -22.06 6.38 -4.57
N PRO A 40 -22.61 7.40 -3.85
CA PRO A 40 -22.05 8.74 -3.85
C PRO A 40 -20.57 8.76 -3.45
N ILE A 41 -19.81 9.68 -4.01
CA ILE A 41 -18.38 9.80 -3.72
C ILE A 41 -18.09 9.96 -2.22
N SER A 42 -18.91 10.73 -1.50
CA SER A 42 -18.78 10.94 -0.06
C SER A 42 -18.85 9.63 0.74
N GLU A 43 -19.79 8.74 0.41
CA GLU A 43 -19.92 7.44 1.08
C GLU A 43 -18.73 6.52 0.76
N ARG A 44 -18.25 6.56 -0.48
CA ARG A 44 -17.08 5.78 -0.89
C ARG A 44 -15.83 6.23 -0.14
N LEU A 45 -15.60 7.53 -0.04
CA LEU A 45 -14.49 8.09 0.72
C LEU A 45 -14.60 7.79 2.21
N GLN A 46 -15.81 7.91 2.79
CA GLN A 46 -16.07 7.53 4.18
C GLN A 46 -15.73 6.06 4.44
N ARG A 47 -16.12 5.16 3.53
CA ARG A 47 -15.82 3.72 3.68
C ARG A 47 -14.31 3.44 3.64
N ILE A 48 -13.57 4.09 2.73
CA ILE A 48 -12.09 3.97 2.68
C ILE A 48 -11.49 4.47 3.99
N PHE A 49 -11.91 5.65 4.44
CA PHE A 49 -11.43 6.26 5.69
C PHE A 49 -11.67 5.34 6.90
N GLN A 50 -12.90 4.84 7.06
CA GLN A 50 -13.26 3.92 8.15
C GLN A 50 -12.47 2.61 8.08
N GLY A 51 -12.29 2.06 6.87
CA GLY A 51 -11.49 0.84 6.66
C GLY A 51 -10.03 1.04 7.06
N VAL A 52 -9.43 2.16 6.70
CA VAL A 52 -8.04 2.49 7.07
C VAL A 52 -7.92 2.71 8.57
N ASN A 53 -8.84 3.46 9.20
CA ASN A 53 -8.83 3.66 10.66
C ASN A 53 -8.97 2.33 11.41
N LYS A 54 -9.84 1.42 10.93
CA LYS A 54 -9.97 0.09 11.51
C LYS A 54 -8.66 -0.69 11.41
N LEU A 55 -8.02 -0.70 10.23
CA LEU A 55 -6.71 -1.34 10.04
C LEU A 55 -5.65 -0.78 10.99
N ILE A 56 -5.61 0.53 11.15
CA ILE A 56 -4.67 1.19 12.08
C ILE A 56 -4.94 0.74 13.52
N ALA A 57 -6.21 0.75 13.95
CA ALA A 57 -6.58 0.35 15.31
C ALA A 57 -6.25 -1.12 15.60
N ASP A 58 -6.56 -2.02 14.65
CA ASP A 58 -6.37 -3.46 14.82
C ASP A 58 -4.89 -3.86 14.73
N THR A 59 -4.15 -3.26 13.79
CA THR A 59 -2.78 -3.71 13.49
C THR A 59 -1.70 -2.84 14.11
N LYS A 60 -2.01 -1.62 14.55
CA LYS A 60 -1.09 -0.66 15.19
C LYS A 60 0.23 -0.51 14.43
N PRO A 61 0.19 -0.08 13.16
CA PRO A 61 1.39 0.11 12.37
C PRO A 61 2.20 1.29 12.89
N GLN A 62 3.50 1.22 12.77
CA GLN A 62 4.42 2.30 13.16
C GLN A 62 4.72 3.25 11.99
N VAL A 63 4.36 2.84 10.79
CA VAL A 63 4.49 3.63 9.55
C VAL A 63 3.49 3.15 8.52
N ILE A 64 2.97 4.07 7.72
CA ILE A 64 2.15 3.79 6.55
C ILE A 64 2.93 4.18 5.30
N VAL A 65 2.85 3.33 4.28
CA VAL A 65 3.62 3.50 3.03
C VAL A 65 2.67 3.54 1.85
N LEU A 66 2.79 4.60 1.03
CA LEU A 66 2.04 4.78 -0.21
C LEU A 66 2.99 4.89 -1.42
N GLU A 67 2.45 4.59 -2.60
CA GLU A 67 3.14 4.98 -3.83
C GLU A 67 3.01 6.49 -4.05
N LYS A 68 4.11 7.15 -4.45
CA LYS A 68 4.12 8.56 -4.76
C LYS A 68 3.40 8.80 -6.09
N LEU A 69 2.43 9.70 -6.08
CA LEU A 69 1.76 10.14 -7.30
C LEU A 69 2.68 11.02 -8.13
N TYR A 70 2.72 10.78 -9.43
CA TYR A 70 3.35 11.65 -10.40
C TYR A 70 2.31 12.44 -11.19
N SER A 71 2.63 13.68 -11.52
CA SER A 71 1.74 14.61 -12.23
C SER A 71 1.47 14.26 -13.71
N HIS A 72 2.06 13.18 -14.24
CA HIS A 72 1.93 12.79 -15.66
C HIS A 72 0.86 11.72 -15.92
N TYR A 73 -0.27 11.81 -15.24
CA TYR A 73 -1.42 11.00 -15.64
C TYR A 73 -1.96 11.48 -16.98
N ARG A 74 -2.03 10.57 -17.95
CA ARG A 74 -2.62 10.84 -19.29
C ARG A 74 -4.10 11.25 -19.21
N HIS A 75 -4.77 10.91 -18.10
CA HIS A 75 -6.19 11.22 -17.86
C HIS A 75 -6.35 12.00 -16.55
N PRO A 76 -6.66 13.31 -16.61
CA PRO A 76 -6.86 14.15 -15.43
C PRO A 76 -7.92 13.61 -14.45
N THR A 77 -9.00 13.01 -14.97
CA THR A 77 -10.06 12.40 -14.15
C THR A 77 -9.54 11.28 -13.25
N THR A 78 -8.63 10.44 -13.76
CA THR A 78 -8.03 9.36 -12.96
C THR A 78 -7.18 9.92 -11.82
N ALA A 79 -6.38 10.95 -12.09
CA ALA A 79 -5.57 11.63 -11.08
C ALA A 79 -6.44 12.27 -10.00
N TYR A 80 -7.55 12.91 -10.40
CA TYR A 80 -8.52 13.53 -9.48
C TYR A 80 -9.14 12.49 -8.54
N VAL A 81 -9.67 11.40 -9.09
CA VAL A 81 -10.32 10.33 -8.32
C VAL A 81 -9.34 9.65 -7.36
N LEU A 82 -8.14 9.38 -7.84
CA LEU A 82 -7.07 8.79 -7.01
C LEU A 82 -6.64 9.74 -5.90
N GLY A 83 -6.55 11.03 -6.20
CA GLY A 83 -6.23 12.07 -5.21
C GLY A 83 -7.24 12.14 -4.07
N GLN A 84 -8.54 11.96 -4.35
CA GLN A 84 -9.58 11.92 -3.32
C GLN A 84 -9.41 10.71 -2.37
N ALA A 85 -9.25 9.49 -2.90
CA ALA A 85 -9.02 8.31 -2.09
C ALA A 85 -7.75 8.45 -1.23
N ARG A 86 -6.68 8.97 -1.83
CA ARG A 86 -5.43 9.23 -1.15
C ARG A 86 -5.57 10.27 -0.03
N GLY A 87 -6.33 11.35 -0.27
CA GLY A 87 -6.55 12.41 0.70
C GLY A 87 -7.14 11.89 2.01
N VAL A 88 -8.12 10.99 1.96
CA VAL A 88 -8.72 10.41 3.18
C VAL A 88 -7.77 9.45 3.90
N ILE A 89 -6.87 8.77 3.18
CA ILE A 89 -5.83 7.95 3.79
C ILE A 89 -4.81 8.84 4.51
N CYS A 90 -4.37 9.93 3.89
CA CYS A 90 -3.48 10.91 4.52
C CYS A 90 -4.10 11.51 5.78
N LEU A 91 -5.41 11.81 5.74
CA LEU A 91 -6.15 12.31 6.89
C LEU A 91 -6.17 11.29 8.03
N ALA A 92 -6.44 10.01 7.75
CA ALA A 92 -6.40 8.95 8.74
C ALA A 92 -5.02 8.83 9.40
N CYS A 93 -3.95 8.87 8.60
CA CYS A 93 -2.58 8.87 9.11
C CYS A 93 -2.31 10.04 10.07
N ALA A 94 -2.74 11.25 9.69
CA ALA A 94 -2.53 12.45 10.47
C ALA A 94 -3.30 12.42 11.81
N GLN A 95 -4.55 11.95 11.80
CA GLN A 95 -5.37 11.83 13.01
C GLN A 95 -4.76 10.86 14.02
N GLU A 96 -4.25 9.73 13.54
CA GLU A 96 -3.61 8.71 14.37
C GLU A 96 -2.12 8.98 14.64
N LYS A 97 -1.60 10.12 14.14
CA LYS A 97 -0.20 10.54 14.29
C LYS A 97 0.82 9.49 13.82
N ILE A 98 0.45 8.74 12.77
CA ILE A 98 1.33 7.73 12.19
C ILE A 98 2.11 8.36 11.03
N PRO A 99 3.44 8.20 11.00
CA PRO A 99 4.27 8.66 9.90
C PRO A 99 3.81 8.07 8.56
N LEU A 100 3.65 8.93 7.56
CA LEU A 100 3.37 8.54 6.18
C LEU A 100 4.64 8.69 5.34
N VAL A 101 5.00 7.64 4.63
CA VAL A 101 6.17 7.61 3.73
C VAL A 101 5.71 7.30 2.31
N GLU A 102 6.31 7.95 1.33
CA GLU A 102 5.97 7.79 -0.08
C GLU A 102 7.18 7.38 -0.90
N TYR A 103 6.98 6.41 -1.79
CA TYR A 103 8.02 5.95 -2.71
C TYR A 103 7.55 5.96 -4.17
N ALA A 104 8.44 6.37 -5.06
CA ALA A 104 8.25 6.21 -6.50
C ALA A 104 8.11 4.72 -6.86
N ALA A 105 7.24 4.37 -7.82
CA ALA A 105 7.06 3.00 -8.32
C ALA A 105 8.39 2.34 -8.72
N THR A 106 9.25 3.08 -9.42
CA THR A 106 10.58 2.61 -9.83
C THR A 106 11.48 2.27 -8.64
N ARG A 107 11.37 3.04 -7.54
CA ARG A 107 12.13 2.81 -6.31
C ARG A 107 11.63 1.56 -5.58
N VAL A 108 10.31 1.36 -5.52
CA VAL A 108 9.69 0.15 -4.97
C VAL A 108 10.15 -1.08 -5.76
N LYS A 109 10.05 -1.04 -7.09
CA LYS A 109 10.50 -2.12 -7.97
C LYS A 109 11.98 -2.44 -7.78
N LYS A 110 12.83 -1.43 -7.73
CA LYS A 110 14.27 -1.61 -7.50
C LYS A 110 14.56 -2.24 -6.15
N ALA A 111 13.85 -1.86 -5.09
CA ALA A 111 14.04 -2.43 -3.76
C ALA A 111 13.60 -3.90 -3.68
N VAL A 112 12.49 -4.27 -4.35
CA VAL A 112 11.90 -5.62 -4.27
C VAL A 112 12.55 -6.58 -5.24
N VAL A 113 12.81 -6.15 -6.49
CA VAL A 113 13.29 -7.03 -7.58
C VAL A 113 14.75 -6.77 -7.96
N GLY A 114 15.33 -5.65 -7.53
CA GLY A 114 16.67 -5.21 -7.93
C GLY A 114 16.69 -4.35 -9.20
N GLN A 115 15.57 -4.21 -9.92
CA GLN A 115 15.48 -3.45 -11.18
C GLN A 115 14.25 -2.53 -11.14
N GLY A 116 14.44 -1.22 -11.43
CA GLY A 116 13.37 -0.23 -11.43
C GLY A 116 12.36 -0.39 -12.58
N LEU A 117 12.74 -1.09 -13.64
CA LEU A 117 11.90 -1.36 -14.82
C LEU A 117 11.24 -2.75 -14.78
N ALA A 118 11.29 -3.46 -13.65
CA ALA A 118 10.63 -4.75 -13.49
C ALA A 118 9.14 -4.68 -13.85
N SER A 119 8.65 -5.74 -14.50
CA SER A 119 7.21 -5.86 -14.81
C SER A 119 6.40 -6.06 -13.53
N LYS A 120 5.09 -5.77 -13.60
CA LYS A 120 4.17 -6.02 -12.49
C LYS A 120 4.19 -7.48 -12.06
N TYR A 121 4.22 -8.41 -13.00
CA TYR A 121 4.29 -9.84 -12.73
C TYR A 121 5.58 -10.24 -11.98
N GLN A 122 6.73 -9.68 -12.36
CA GLN A 122 8.00 -9.93 -11.66
C GLN A 122 7.94 -9.46 -10.21
N VAL A 123 7.36 -8.28 -9.96
CA VAL A 123 7.17 -7.75 -8.59
C VAL A 123 6.27 -8.70 -7.78
N GLN A 124 5.13 -9.10 -8.33
CA GLN A 124 4.19 -10.00 -7.65
C GLN A 124 4.83 -11.34 -7.29
N ARG A 125 5.56 -11.96 -8.22
CA ARG A 125 6.27 -13.22 -7.98
C ARG A 125 7.36 -13.07 -6.90
N MET A 126 8.09 -11.97 -6.92
CA MET A 126 9.13 -11.70 -5.93
C MET A 126 8.53 -11.48 -4.53
N VAL A 127 7.47 -10.68 -4.43
CA VAL A 127 6.73 -10.46 -3.17
C VAL A 127 6.24 -11.80 -2.61
N ALA A 128 5.62 -12.63 -3.46
CA ALA A 128 5.13 -13.94 -3.05
C ALA A 128 6.25 -14.85 -2.53
N GLY A 129 7.37 -14.89 -3.25
CA GLY A 129 8.54 -15.69 -2.83
C GLY A 129 9.14 -15.24 -1.50
N ILE A 130 9.32 -13.93 -1.32
CA ILE A 130 9.91 -13.35 -0.10
C ILE A 130 9.00 -13.55 1.12
N LEU A 131 7.70 -13.39 0.94
CA LEU A 131 6.71 -13.46 2.03
C LEU A 131 6.11 -14.87 2.21
N GLY A 132 6.52 -15.85 1.42
CA GLY A 132 6.03 -17.23 1.50
C GLY A 132 4.56 -17.41 1.10
N ILE A 133 4.06 -16.57 0.21
CA ILE A 133 2.69 -16.64 -0.30
C ILE A 133 2.61 -17.78 -1.34
N LYS A 134 1.86 -18.83 -1.04
CA LYS A 134 1.74 -20.01 -1.91
C LYS A 134 0.94 -19.73 -3.18
N GLU A 135 -0.17 -18.98 -3.04
CA GLU A 135 -1.06 -18.59 -4.13
C GLU A 135 -1.17 -17.08 -4.17
N LEU A 136 -0.99 -16.49 -5.35
CA LEU A 136 -1.12 -15.05 -5.51
C LEU A 136 -2.55 -14.60 -5.15
N PRO A 137 -2.71 -13.50 -4.41
CA PRO A 137 -4.02 -12.94 -4.12
C PRO A 137 -4.82 -12.67 -5.40
N LYS A 138 -6.14 -12.87 -5.34
CA LYS A 138 -7.05 -12.59 -6.45
C LYS A 138 -6.93 -11.15 -6.98
N TYR A 139 -6.68 -10.20 -6.07
CA TYR A 139 -6.54 -8.78 -6.38
C TYR A 139 -5.07 -8.38 -6.34
N ASN A 140 -4.57 -7.86 -7.44
CA ASN A 140 -3.18 -7.43 -7.58
C ASN A 140 -2.83 -6.28 -6.62
N ASP A 141 -3.83 -5.46 -6.26
CA ASP A 141 -3.71 -4.34 -5.32
C ASP A 141 -3.16 -4.79 -3.95
N VAL A 142 -3.44 -6.04 -3.54
CA VAL A 142 -2.89 -6.63 -2.32
C VAL A 142 -1.38 -6.83 -2.43
N THR A 143 -0.91 -7.41 -3.53
CA THR A 143 0.53 -7.61 -3.75
C THR A 143 1.26 -6.30 -3.98
N ASP A 144 0.63 -5.31 -4.60
CA ASP A 144 1.18 -3.97 -4.79
C ASP A 144 1.35 -3.27 -3.42
N ALA A 145 0.36 -3.38 -2.54
CA ALA A 145 0.44 -2.88 -1.17
C ALA A 145 1.52 -3.60 -0.33
N LEU A 146 1.62 -4.92 -0.44
CA LEU A 146 2.69 -5.70 0.21
C LEU A 146 4.08 -5.31 -0.32
N ALA A 147 4.20 -5.02 -1.63
CA ALA A 147 5.45 -4.54 -2.22
C ALA A 147 5.91 -3.20 -1.62
N LEU A 148 4.98 -2.28 -1.34
CA LEU A 148 5.27 -1.02 -0.66
C LEU A 148 5.83 -1.24 0.74
N ALA A 149 5.17 -2.06 1.53
CA ALA A 149 5.61 -2.38 2.88
C ALA A 149 6.98 -3.09 2.88
N LEU A 150 7.19 -4.03 1.96
CA LEU A 150 8.44 -4.75 1.79
C LEU A 150 9.58 -3.83 1.36
N ALA A 151 9.34 -2.95 0.38
CA ALA A 151 10.33 -1.98 -0.06
C ALA A 151 10.79 -1.06 1.09
N HIS A 152 9.86 -0.60 1.93
CA HIS A 152 10.20 0.19 3.10
C HIS A 152 11.10 -0.58 4.06
N SER A 153 10.78 -1.84 4.35
CA SER A 153 11.60 -2.67 5.24
C SER A 153 13.05 -2.82 4.77
N TYR A 154 13.28 -2.86 3.46
CA TYR A 154 14.62 -2.94 2.88
C TYR A 154 15.35 -1.60 2.93
N MET A 155 14.64 -0.49 2.65
CA MET A 155 15.25 0.83 2.64
C MET A 155 15.71 1.28 4.03
N ILE A 156 14.98 0.93 5.09
CA ILE A 156 15.41 1.25 6.47
C ILE A 156 16.59 0.40 6.92
N ARG A 157 16.75 -0.83 6.38
CA ARG A 157 17.94 -1.68 6.68
C ARG A 157 19.23 -1.10 6.13
N THR A 158 19.16 -0.45 4.97
CA THR A 158 20.35 0.16 4.32
C THR A 158 20.75 1.49 4.95
N SER A 159 19.92 2.02 5.86
CA SER A 159 20.15 3.31 6.53
C SER A 159 20.67 3.13 7.98
N LEU A 160 20.81 1.89 8.44
CA LEU A 160 21.39 1.49 9.71
C LEU A 160 22.81 0.91 9.49
#